data_70c822e4a290aaa4e24dfad38a2343c3
#
_entry.id   70c822e4a290aaa4e24dfad38a2343c3
#
_cell.length_a   1.000
_cell.length_b   1.000
_cell.length_c   1.000
_cell.angle_alpha   90.00
_cell.angle_beta   90.00
_cell.angle_gamma   90.00
#
_symmetry.space_group_name_H-M   'P 1'
#
loop_
_entity.id
_entity.type
_entity.pdbx_description
1 polymer ?
#
loop_
_entity_poly.entity_id
_entity_poly.type
_entity_poly.pdbx_seq_one_letter_code
_entity_poly.pdbx_strand_id
1 'polypeptide(L)'
;IYSQISAFNESIILVDTLLGISLDKYMGEDYPLYKRFYYDYQCASMRPERIVPDCFSFYLLSRYGLNYHEGTCLVDLMMHSGKINYVVQHLLGYEDIGQVMGCKKNEKDIWEYICANDHLHARDPMVIRYYMKPAPTVDMLGGQAPALIGSWVGARIIASYMKKHKDLKIKDLLELTDYQNMFEESGYLKL
;
A
#
# COMPACT_ATOMS: atom_id res chain seq x y z
N ILE A 1 21.54 -6.84 -9.66
CA ILE A 1 20.95 -7.17 -8.34
C ILE A 1 22.07 -7.58 -7.42
N TYR A 2 22.06 -7.12 -6.20
CA TYR A 2 23.02 -7.51 -5.16
C TYR A 2 22.30 -7.68 -3.81
N SER A 3 22.92 -8.38 -2.89
CA SER A 3 22.43 -8.57 -1.52
C SER A 3 23.23 -7.71 -0.54
N GLN A 4 22.58 -7.28 0.52
CA GLN A 4 23.19 -6.48 1.59
C GLN A 4 22.58 -6.80 2.95
N ILE A 5 23.15 -6.21 3.99
CA ILE A 5 22.59 -6.18 5.35
C ILE A 5 22.34 -4.70 5.68
N SER A 6 21.12 -4.32 5.98
CA SER A 6 20.71 -2.93 6.25
C SER A 6 20.57 -2.61 7.73
N ALA A 7 20.85 -3.56 8.62
CA ALA A 7 20.52 -3.47 10.03
C ALA A 7 19.03 -3.18 10.27
N PHE A 8 18.19 -3.86 9.50
CA PHE A 8 16.71 -3.77 9.51
C PHE A 8 16.10 -2.42 9.07
N ASN A 9 16.88 -1.53 8.45
CA ASN A 9 16.35 -0.23 8.03
C ASN A 9 15.55 -0.34 6.73
N GLU A 10 16.17 -0.83 5.65
CA GLU A 10 15.60 -0.83 4.31
C GLU A 10 15.37 -2.26 3.82
N SER A 11 14.27 -2.50 3.14
CA SER A 11 14.01 -3.81 2.50
C SER A 11 14.70 -3.92 1.15
N ILE A 12 14.46 -2.91 0.32
CA ILE A 12 14.99 -2.81 -1.04
C ILE A 12 15.64 -1.43 -1.19
N ILE A 13 16.78 -1.38 -1.84
CA ILE A 13 17.47 -0.15 -2.22
C ILE A 13 17.60 -0.11 -3.73
N LEU A 14 17.25 1.01 -4.33
CA LEU A 14 17.43 1.26 -5.74
C LEU A 14 18.36 2.46 -5.91
N VAL A 15 19.53 2.24 -6.53
CA VAL A 15 20.50 3.28 -6.84
C VAL A 15 20.85 3.18 -8.32
N ASP A 16 20.45 4.16 -9.09
CA ASP A 16 20.57 4.16 -10.55
C ASP A 16 19.95 2.90 -11.17
N THR A 17 20.79 1.98 -11.66
CA THR A 17 20.40 0.70 -12.24
C THR A 17 20.62 -0.50 -11.32
N LEU A 18 21.08 -0.26 -10.09
CA LEU A 18 21.40 -1.30 -9.12
C LEU A 18 20.25 -1.50 -8.14
N LEU A 19 19.79 -2.74 -8.03
CA LEU A 19 18.79 -3.16 -7.05
C LEU A 19 19.48 -3.95 -5.93
N GLY A 20 19.45 -3.41 -4.71
CA GLY A 20 19.95 -4.04 -3.50
C GLY A 20 18.83 -4.67 -2.68
N ILE A 21 19.02 -5.90 -2.23
CA ILE A 21 18.07 -6.64 -1.40
C ILE A 21 18.68 -6.82 -0.01
N SER A 22 18.03 -6.30 1.01
CA SER A 22 18.46 -6.42 2.41
C SER A 22 17.98 -7.75 2.99
N LEU A 23 18.85 -8.75 2.99
CA LEU A 23 18.49 -10.11 3.39
C LEU A 23 18.03 -10.20 4.85
N ASP A 24 18.52 -9.32 5.71
CA ASP A 24 18.11 -9.21 7.11
C ASP A 24 16.62 -8.81 7.29
N LYS A 25 15.96 -8.33 6.24
CA LYS A 25 14.52 -8.04 6.24
C LYS A 25 13.64 -9.23 5.82
N TYR A 26 14.25 -10.38 5.48
CA TYR A 26 13.54 -11.53 4.92
C TYR A 26 13.95 -12.86 5.58
N MET A 27 14.27 -12.82 6.89
CA MET A 27 14.70 -13.98 7.67
C MET A 27 13.55 -14.91 8.09
N GLY A 28 12.31 -14.52 7.80
CA GLY A 28 11.11 -15.22 8.24
C GLY A 28 10.37 -14.50 9.37
N GLU A 29 9.05 -14.63 9.41
CA GLU A 29 8.17 -13.90 10.33
C GLU A 29 8.49 -14.14 11.82
N ASP A 30 8.99 -15.34 12.13
CA ASP A 30 9.34 -15.75 13.50
C ASP A 30 10.76 -15.36 13.93
N TYR A 31 11.51 -14.63 13.10
CA TYR A 31 12.86 -14.23 13.46
C TYR A 31 12.89 -13.41 14.76
N PRO A 32 13.61 -13.86 15.82
CA PRO A 32 13.41 -13.33 17.18
C PRO A 32 13.66 -11.83 17.35
N LEU A 33 14.53 -11.26 16.52
CA LEU A 33 14.84 -9.83 16.62
C LEU A 33 13.74 -8.93 16.04
N TYR A 34 12.91 -9.42 15.14
CA TYR A 34 11.87 -8.58 14.50
C TYR A 34 10.88 -8.02 15.52
N LYS A 35 10.44 -8.84 16.49
CA LYS A 35 9.48 -8.42 17.52
C LYS A 35 9.96 -7.28 18.43
N ARG A 36 11.24 -6.94 18.37
CA ARG A 36 11.80 -5.79 19.10
C ARG A 36 11.64 -4.46 18.37
N PHE A 37 11.44 -4.51 17.04
CA PHE A 37 11.50 -3.34 16.16
C PHE A 37 10.24 -3.16 15.32
N TYR A 38 9.44 -4.24 15.15
CA TYR A 38 8.32 -4.28 14.22
C TYR A 38 7.06 -4.83 14.86
N TYR A 39 5.93 -4.40 14.34
CA TYR A 39 4.62 -4.94 14.70
C TYR A 39 4.41 -6.31 14.05
N ASP A 40 3.54 -7.14 14.62
CA ASP A 40 3.30 -8.51 14.13
C ASP A 40 2.92 -8.55 12.64
N TYR A 41 2.09 -7.62 12.17
CA TYR A 41 1.72 -7.57 10.76
C TYR A 41 2.91 -7.22 9.84
N GLN A 42 3.87 -6.43 10.33
CA GLN A 42 5.11 -6.17 9.59
C GLN A 42 6.00 -7.42 9.56
N CYS A 43 6.14 -8.11 10.70
CA CYS A 43 6.88 -9.38 10.75
C CYS A 43 6.31 -10.41 9.76
N ALA A 44 4.98 -10.51 9.64
CA ALA A 44 4.31 -11.41 8.70
C ALA A 44 4.70 -11.16 7.23
N SER A 45 5.16 -9.95 6.90
CA SER A 45 5.66 -9.62 5.56
C SER A 45 7.16 -9.84 5.38
N MET A 46 7.92 -10.09 6.48
CA MET A 46 9.39 -10.19 6.45
C MET A 46 9.86 -11.62 6.19
N ARG A 47 9.38 -12.20 5.12
CA ARG A 47 9.66 -13.59 4.70
C ARG A 47 10.18 -13.62 3.25
N PRO A 48 10.97 -14.66 2.87
CA PRO A 48 11.62 -14.75 1.56
C PRO A 48 10.68 -14.59 0.37
N GLU A 49 9.43 -15.04 0.48
CA GLU A 49 8.41 -14.96 -0.57
C GLU A 49 8.04 -13.52 -0.93
N ARG A 50 8.33 -12.56 -0.02
CA ARG A 50 8.08 -11.13 -0.25
C ARG A 50 9.18 -10.43 -1.02
N ILE A 51 10.35 -11.02 -1.20
CA ILE A 51 11.48 -10.40 -1.90
C ILE A 51 11.09 -9.93 -3.30
N VAL A 52 10.49 -10.80 -4.10
CA VAL A 52 10.12 -10.46 -5.48
C VAL A 52 9.01 -9.42 -5.54
N PRO A 53 7.88 -9.56 -4.81
CA PRO A 53 6.86 -8.50 -4.73
C PRO A 53 7.42 -7.15 -4.29
N ASP A 54 8.28 -7.12 -3.28
CA ASP A 54 8.85 -5.87 -2.77
C ASP A 54 9.81 -5.23 -3.79
N CYS A 55 10.64 -6.02 -4.47
CA CYS A 55 11.47 -5.52 -5.58
C CYS A 55 10.62 -4.85 -6.67
N PHE A 56 9.52 -5.48 -7.09
CA PHE A 56 8.61 -4.90 -8.08
C PHE A 56 7.94 -3.64 -7.55
N SER A 57 7.46 -3.64 -6.30
CA SER A 57 6.84 -2.47 -5.68
C SER A 57 7.79 -1.27 -5.64
N PHE A 58 9.02 -1.47 -5.17
CA PHE A 58 10.03 -0.42 -5.11
C PHE A 58 10.43 0.09 -6.50
N TYR A 59 10.62 -0.81 -7.47
CA TYR A 59 10.90 -0.43 -8.85
C TYR A 59 9.78 0.42 -9.44
N LEU A 60 8.52 -0.01 -9.29
CA LEU A 60 7.37 0.73 -9.80
C LEU A 60 7.20 2.08 -9.10
N LEU A 61 7.37 2.14 -7.77
CA LEU A 61 7.34 3.40 -7.03
C LEU A 61 8.43 4.38 -7.50
N SER A 62 9.62 3.89 -7.82
CA SER A 62 10.70 4.74 -8.34
C SER A 62 10.44 5.24 -9.76
N ARG A 63 9.77 4.43 -10.58
CA ARG A 63 9.47 4.75 -11.98
C ARG A 63 8.24 5.61 -12.15
N TYR A 64 7.23 5.39 -11.33
CA TYR A 64 5.93 6.05 -11.36
C TYR A 64 5.67 6.76 -10.03
N GLY A 65 6.60 7.65 -9.66
CA GLY A 65 6.50 8.42 -8.42
C GLY A 65 5.25 9.30 -8.37
N LEU A 66 4.73 9.54 -7.17
CA LEU A 66 3.67 10.51 -6.99
C LEU A 66 4.21 11.93 -7.21
N ASN A 67 3.57 12.67 -8.09
CA ASN A 67 3.84 14.10 -8.21
C ASN A 67 3.15 14.84 -7.05
N TYR A 68 3.85 14.90 -5.91
CA TYR A 68 3.32 15.54 -4.71
C TYR A 68 3.30 17.07 -4.90
N HIS A 69 2.13 17.67 -4.66
CA HIS A 69 1.93 19.12 -4.72
C HIS A 69 1.03 19.58 -3.56
N GLU A 70 0.87 20.87 -3.37
CA GLU A 70 0.09 21.46 -2.26
C GLU A 70 -1.38 21.01 -2.23
N GLY A 71 -1.93 20.61 -3.38
CA GLY A 71 -3.30 20.06 -3.52
C GLY A 71 -3.43 18.58 -3.16
N THR A 72 -2.33 17.85 -3.01
CA THR A 72 -2.35 16.39 -2.77
C THR A 72 -3.04 16.07 -1.43
N CYS A 73 -4.02 15.18 -1.47
CA CYS A 73 -4.82 14.77 -0.31
C CYS A 73 -4.76 13.24 -0.09
N LEU A 74 -5.45 12.77 0.94
CA LEU A 74 -5.39 11.36 1.33
C LEU A 74 -5.77 10.41 0.18
N VAL A 75 -6.85 10.68 -0.57
CA VAL A 75 -7.28 9.79 -1.66
C VAL A 75 -6.23 9.67 -2.77
N ASP A 76 -5.48 10.73 -3.07
CA ASP A 76 -4.40 10.68 -4.06
C ASP A 76 -3.29 9.72 -3.62
N LEU A 77 -2.90 9.78 -2.34
CA LEU A 77 -1.90 8.90 -1.73
C LEU A 77 -2.37 7.45 -1.68
N MET A 78 -3.63 7.23 -1.28
CA MET A 78 -4.26 5.91 -1.26
C MET A 78 -4.30 5.30 -2.66
N MET A 79 -4.75 6.06 -3.65
CA MET A 79 -4.87 5.62 -5.04
C MET A 79 -3.50 5.35 -5.67
N HIS A 80 -2.52 6.22 -5.42
CA HIS A 80 -1.16 6.02 -5.92
C HIS A 80 -0.53 4.72 -5.37
N SER A 81 -0.53 4.56 -4.04
CA SER A 81 0.00 3.37 -3.39
C SER A 81 -0.81 2.12 -3.75
N GLY A 82 -2.14 2.25 -3.78
CA GLY A 82 -3.06 1.19 -4.16
C GLY A 82 -2.89 0.73 -5.60
N LYS A 83 -2.60 1.64 -6.53
CA LYS A 83 -2.29 1.32 -7.93
C LYS A 83 -1.07 0.41 -8.05
N ILE A 84 0.01 0.74 -7.36
CA ILE A 84 1.22 -0.09 -7.35
C ILE A 84 0.92 -1.48 -6.75
N ASN A 85 0.24 -1.52 -5.59
CA ASN A 85 -0.15 -2.78 -4.96
C ASN A 85 -1.04 -3.63 -5.86
N TYR A 86 -2.06 -3.04 -6.50
CA TYR A 86 -2.93 -3.73 -7.43
C TYR A 86 -2.14 -4.36 -8.60
N VAL A 87 -1.22 -3.60 -9.18
CA VAL A 87 -0.40 -4.09 -10.32
C VAL A 87 0.50 -5.24 -9.89
N VAL A 88 1.19 -5.12 -8.75
CA VAL A 88 2.09 -6.16 -8.26
C VAL A 88 1.32 -7.43 -7.88
N GLN A 89 0.16 -7.30 -7.22
CA GLN A 89 -0.74 -8.42 -6.92
C GLN A 89 -1.24 -9.12 -8.19
N HIS A 90 -1.65 -8.34 -9.18
CA HIS A 90 -2.16 -8.87 -10.44
C HIS A 90 -1.09 -9.63 -11.23
N LEU A 91 0.14 -9.13 -11.22
CA LEU A 91 1.25 -9.77 -11.95
C LEU A 91 1.82 -11.01 -11.25
N LEU A 92 1.89 -10.99 -9.93
CA LEU A 92 2.58 -12.02 -9.15
C LEU A 92 1.65 -12.96 -8.38
N GLY A 93 0.36 -12.65 -8.30
CA GLY A 93 -0.65 -13.51 -7.67
C GLY A 93 -0.48 -13.69 -6.16
N TYR A 94 0.11 -12.73 -5.44
CA TYR A 94 0.26 -12.81 -4.00
C TYR A 94 -0.84 -12.06 -3.23
N GLU A 95 -1.06 -12.47 -1.98
CA GLU A 95 -2.02 -11.80 -1.10
C GLU A 95 -1.44 -10.52 -0.49
N ASP A 96 -2.27 -9.47 -0.43
CA ASP A 96 -1.94 -8.23 0.27
C ASP A 96 -2.03 -8.43 1.80
N ILE A 97 -1.24 -7.62 2.51
CA ILE A 97 -1.23 -7.60 3.96
C ILE A 97 -2.61 -7.29 4.55
N GLY A 98 -3.40 -6.44 3.91
CA GLY A 98 -4.78 -6.15 4.30
C GLY A 98 -5.72 -7.36 4.21
N GLN A 99 -5.47 -8.30 3.30
CA GLN A 99 -6.19 -9.57 3.24
C GLN A 99 -5.81 -10.47 4.43
N VAL A 100 -4.52 -10.56 4.72
CA VAL A 100 -3.98 -11.34 5.85
C VAL A 100 -4.54 -10.83 7.18
N MET A 101 -4.71 -9.52 7.35
CA MET A 101 -5.18 -8.89 8.58
C MET A 101 -6.72 -8.77 8.69
N GLY A 102 -7.47 -9.39 7.80
CA GLY A 102 -8.93 -9.45 7.88
C GLY A 102 -9.66 -8.15 7.53
N CYS A 103 -8.99 -7.16 6.93
CA CYS A 103 -9.61 -5.89 6.51
C CYS A 103 -10.80 -6.11 5.57
N LYS A 104 -10.79 -7.17 4.79
CA LYS A 104 -11.87 -7.51 3.86
C LYS A 104 -13.23 -7.72 4.54
N LYS A 105 -13.25 -8.20 5.78
CA LYS A 105 -14.49 -8.39 6.54
C LYS A 105 -15.09 -7.07 7.01
N ASN A 106 -14.26 -6.05 7.21
CA ASN A 106 -14.61 -4.74 7.73
C ASN A 106 -14.52 -3.64 6.65
N GLU A 107 -14.46 -4.01 5.37
CA GLU A 107 -14.26 -3.07 4.25
C GLU A 107 -15.28 -1.93 4.25
N LYS A 108 -16.55 -2.28 4.48
CA LYS A 108 -17.64 -1.32 4.51
C LYS A 108 -17.52 -0.36 5.70
N ASP A 109 -17.26 -0.88 6.88
CA ASP A 109 -17.16 -0.08 8.11
C ASP A 109 -15.96 0.90 8.03
N ILE A 110 -14.84 0.42 7.47
CA ILE A 110 -13.65 1.25 7.20
C ILE A 110 -14.00 2.39 6.24
N TRP A 111 -14.71 2.07 5.16
CA TRP A 111 -15.10 3.06 4.16
C TRP A 111 -16.08 4.08 4.72
N GLU A 112 -17.13 3.63 5.42
CA GLU A 112 -18.08 4.50 6.10
C GLU A 112 -17.40 5.43 7.10
N TYR A 113 -16.42 4.93 7.84
CA TYR A 113 -15.63 5.76 8.75
C TYR A 113 -14.83 6.84 8.00
N ILE A 114 -14.15 6.50 6.92
CA ILE A 114 -13.38 7.47 6.10
C ILE A 114 -14.31 8.58 5.59
N CYS A 115 -15.48 8.21 5.07
CA CYS A 115 -16.45 9.15 4.51
C CYS A 115 -17.11 10.01 5.59
N ALA A 116 -17.55 9.41 6.71
CA ALA A 116 -18.23 10.11 7.78
C ALA A 116 -17.36 11.18 8.47
N ASN A 117 -16.04 11.02 8.42
CA ASN A 117 -15.07 11.98 8.97
C ASN A 117 -14.47 12.92 7.91
N ASP A 118 -14.94 12.87 6.67
CA ASP A 118 -14.43 13.66 5.54
C ASP A 118 -12.90 13.52 5.33
N HIS A 119 -12.36 12.33 5.61
CA HIS A 119 -10.92 12.09 5.54
C HIS A 119 -10.39 11.93 4.11
N LEU A 120 -11.25 11.60 3.12
CA LEU A 120 -10.80 11.36 1.73
C LEU A 120 -9.99 12.53 1.16
N HIS A 121 -10.45 13.75 1.41
CA HIS A 121 -9.81 14.97 0.93
C HIS A 121 -8.93 15.64 1.98
N ALA A 122 -8.66 14.96 3.10
CA ALA A 122 -7.79 15.49 4.15
C ALA A 122 -6.35 15.70 3.63
N ARG A 123 -5.80 16.86 3.99
CA ARG A 123 -4.41 17.26 3.73
C ARG A 123 -3.59 17.34 5.02
N ASP A 124 -4.26 17.16 6.16
CA ASP A 124 -3.59 17.14 7.46
C ASP A 124 -2.61 15.96 7.52
N PRO A 125 -1.30 16.24 7.75
CA PRO A 125 -0.29 15.19 7.85
C PRO A 125 -0.59 14.15 8.94
N MET A 126 -1.29 14.52 10.01
CA MET A 126 -1.64 13.59 11.08
C MET A 126 -2.73 12.62 10.61
N VAL A 127 -3.76 13.11 9.91
CA VAL A 127 -4.79 12.25 9.31
C VAL A 127 -4.17 11.32 8.28
N ILE A 128 -3.35 11.85 7.36
CA ILE A 128 -2.65 11.06 6.33
C ILE A 128 -1.79 9.97 6.99
N ARG A 129 -1.07 10.31 8.06
CA ARG A 129 -0.21 9.36 8.78
C ARG A 129 -0.98 8.14 9.29
N TYR A 130 -2.20 8.32 9.81
CA TYR A 130 -3.01 7.20 10.31
C TYR A 130 -3.30 6.15 9.24
N TYR A 131 -3.48 6.56 8.00
CA TYR A 131 -3.80 5.66 6.89
C TYR A 131 -2.58 5.13 6.14
N MET A 132 -1.49 5.90 6.09
CA MET A 132 -0.37 5.66 5.17
C MET A 132 0.94 5.27 5.85
N LYS A 133 1.03 5.31 7.18
CA LYS A 133 2.26 4.96 7.91
C LYS A 133 2.04 3.81 8.89
N PRO A 134 3.08 3.00 9.17
CA PRO A 134 2.99 1.95 10.18
C PRO A 134 2.64 2.51 11.57
N ALA A 135 1.72 1.87 12.24
CA ALA A 135 1.33 2.11 13.62
C ALA A 135 0.90 0.78 14.25
N PRO A 136 0.84 0.65 15.60
CA PRO A 136 0.38 -0.59 16.24
C PRO A 136 -1.04 -0.95 15.83
N THR A 137 -1.93 0.02 15.88
CA THR A 137 -3.34 -0.06 15.47
C THR A 137 -3.81 1.33 15.09
N VAL A 138 -4.91 1.41 14.39
CA VAL A 138 -5.59 2.68 14.16
C VAL A 138 -6.70 2.80 15.22
N ASP A 139 -6.41 3.51 16.32
CA ASP A 139 -7.34 3.68 17.45
C ASP A 139 -8.70 4.22 17.00
N MET A 140 -8.71 5.06 15.97
CA MET A 140 -9.91 5.66 15.39
C MET A 140 -10.89 4.62 14.80
N LEU A 141 -10.43 3.43 14.46
CA LEU A 141 -11.25 2.32 13.96
C LEU A 141 -11.49 1.24 15.03
N GLY A 142 -11.49 1.64 16.30
CA GLY A 142 -11.74 0.74 17.43
C GLY A 142 -10.55 -0.17 17.77
N GLY A 143 -9.33 0.21 17.37
CA GLY A 143 -8.12 -0.53 17.69
C GLY A 143 -7.97 -1.87 16.96
N GLN A 144 -8.84 -2.18 16.00
CA GLN A 144 -8.83 -3.45 15.27
C GLN A 144 -8.35 -3.33 13.81
N ALA A 145 -8.23 -2.10 13.29
CA ALA A 145 -7.75 -1.91 11.93
C ALA A 145 -6.23 -1.79 11.92
N PRO A 146 -5.56 -2.49 10.99
CA PRO A 146 -4.12 -2.36 10.83
C PRO A 146 -3.76 -0.99 10.27
N ALA A 147 -2.58 -0.52 10.60
CA ALA A 147 -1.97 0.59 9.89
C ALA A 147 -1.71 0.24 8.42
N LEU A 148 -1.48 1.24 7.59
CA LEU A 148 -1.34 1.09 6.12
C LEU A 148 -2.63 0.71 5.38
N ILE A 149 -3.78 0.82 6.05
CA ILE A 149 -5.09 0.51 5.47
C ILE A 149 -5.37 1.36 4.22
N GLY A 150 -4.80 2.56 4.12
CA GLY A 150 -4.97 3.43 2.97
C GLY A 150 -4.50 2.80 1.66
N SER A 151 -3.34 2.14 1.66
CA SER A 151 -2.83 1.43 0.49
C SER A 151 -3.74 0.29 0.07
N TRP A 152 -4.34 -0.42 1.04
CA TRP A 152 -5.28 -1.51 0.77
C TRP A 152 -6.60 -0.97 0.20
N VAL A 153 -7.20 0.05 0.81
CA VAL A 153 -8.41 0.70 0.29
C VAL A 153 -8.16 1.25 -1.12
N GLY A 154 -7.02 1.92 -1.33
CA GLY A 154 -6.61 2.38 -2.65
C GLY A 154 -6.56 1.25 -3.69
N ALA A 155 -6.00 0.09 -3.35
CA ALA A 155 -5.99 -1.08 -4.25
C ALA A 155 -7.40 -1.60 -4.54
N ARG A 156 -8.34 -1.53 -3.59
CA ARG A 156 -9.76 -1.89 -3.79
C ARG A 156 -10.46 -0.92 -4.73
N ILE A 157 -10.19 0.39 -4.60
CA ILE A 157 -10.71 1.41 -5.51
C ILE A 157 -10.18 1.17 -6.93
N ILE A 158 -8.87 0.94 -7.09
CA ILE A 158 -8.26 0.61 -8.40
C ILE A 158 -8.87 -0.67 -8.99
N ALA A 159 -9.09 -1.70 -8.18
CA ALA A 159 -9.74 -2.93 -8.65
C ALA A 159 -11.17 -2.67 -9.16
N SER A 160 -11.92 -1.77 -8.49
CA SER A 160 -13.25 -1.35 -8.95
C SER A 160 -13.18 -0.57 -10.26
N TYR A 161 -12.23 0.36 -10.38
CA TYR A 161 -11.96 1.10 -11.60
C TYR A 161 -11.65 0.16 -12.78
N MET A 162 -10.72 -0.77 -12.60
CA MET A 162 -10.31 -1.74 -13.63
C MET A 162 -11.44 -2.68 -14.06
N LYS A 163 -12.36 -3.02 -13.17
CA LYS A 163 -13.56 -3.80 -13.54
C LYS A 163 -14.46 -3.10 -14.55
N LYS A 164 -14.50 -1.77 -14.51
CA LYS A 164 -15.27 -0.94 -15.45
C LYS A 164 -14.50 -0.66 -16.74
N HIS A 165 -13.18 -0.62 -16.68
CA HIS A 165 -12.28 -0.30 -17.79
C HIS A 165 -11.53 -1.55 -18.28
N LYS A 166 -12.27 -2.54 -18.75
CA LYS A 166 -11.74 -3.88 -19.11
C LYS A 166 -10.67 -3.85 -20.20
N ASP A 167 -10.70 -2.86 -21.07
CA ASP A 167 -9.75 -2.70 -22.18
C ASP A 167 -8.47 -1.96 -21.77
N LEU A 168 -8.44 -1.38 -20.55
CA LEU A 168 -7.28 -0.67 -20.03
C LEU A 168 -6.17 -1.64 -19.67
N LYS A 169 -5.00 -1.45 -20.27
CA LYS A 169 -3.82 -2.28 -19.99
C LYS A 169 -3.13 -1.83 -18.70
N ILE A 170 -2.44 -2.75 -18.06
CA ILE A 170 -1.65 -2.46 -16.84
C ILE A 170 -0.63 -1.34 -17.06
N LYS A 171 0.02 -1.31 -18.23
CA LYS A 171 0.95 -0.23 -18.57
C LYS A 171 0.25 1.13 -18.58
N ASP A 172 -0.92 1.20 -19.21
CA ASP A 172 -1.67 2.45 -19.33
C ASP A 172 -2.20 2.88 -17.96
N LEU A 173 -2.65 1.93 -17.12
CA LEU A 173 -3.02 2.19 -15.72
C LEU A 173 -1.88 2.85 -14.94
N LEU A 174 -0.64 2.38 -15.10
CA LEU A 174 0.53 2.93 -14.41
C LEU A 174 0.81 4.39 -14.79
N GLU A 175 0.52 4.77 -16.04
CA GLU A 175 0.71 6.14 -16.54
C GLU A 175 -0.37 7.12 -16.07
N LEU A 176 -1.55 6.62 -15.64
CA LEU A 176 -2.63 7.48 -15.15
C LEU A 176 -2.26 8.17 -13.83
N THR A 177 -2.49 9.47 -13.75
CA THR A 177 -2.17 10.31 -12.59
C THR A 177 -3.35 11.14 -12.07
N ASP A 178 -4.45 11.18 -12.79
CA ASP A 178 -5.69 11.85 -12.34
C ASP A 178 -6.48 10.94 -11.39
N TYR A 179 -6.00 10.88 -10.15
CA TYR A 179 -6.58 9.99 -9.13
C TYR A 179 -7.99 10.37 -8.73
N GLN A 180 -8.34 11.66 -8.77
CA GLN A 180 -9.69 12.12 -8.45
C GLN A 180 -10.70 11.58 -9.48
N ASN A 181 -10.43 11.77 -10.76
CA ASN A 181 -11.28 11.25 -11.82
C ASN A 181 -11.37 9.71 -11.78
N MET A 182 -10.23 9.02 -11.58
CA MET A 182 -10.22 7.56 -11.44
C MET A 182 -11.07 7.10 -10.25
N PHE A 183 -11.03 7.82 -9.13
CA PHE A 183 -11.85 7.53 -7.95
C PHE A 183 -13.35 7.68 -8.28
N GLU A 184 -13.77 8.79 -8.88
CA GLU A 184 -15.15 9.04 -9.27
C GLU A 184 -15.68 7.98 -10.23
N GLU A 185 -14.91 7.65 -11.27
CA GLU A 185 -15.26 6.63 -12.25
C GLU A 185 -15.28 5.21 -11.65
N SER A 186 -14.49 4.93 -10.63
CA SER A 186 -14.47 3.63 -9.96
C SER A 186 -15.83 3.24 -9.41
N GLY A 187 -16.59 4.23 -8.92
CA GLY A 187 -17.86 4.03 -8.22
C GLY A 187 -17.73 3.07 -7.02
N TYR A 188 -16.56 3.07 -6.39
CA TYR A 188 -16.27 2.24 -5.25
C TYR A 188 -17.18 2.59 -4.08
N LEU A 189 -17.90 1.58 -3.54
CA LEU A 189 -18.80 1.67 -2.38
C LEU A 189 -19.61 3.00 -2.36
N LYS A 190 -20.25 3.34 -3.49
CA LYS A 190 -21.17 4.50 -3.51
C LYS A 190 -22.18 4.34 -2.39
N LEU A 191 -22.13 5.29 -1.44
CA LEU A 191 -23.11 5.47 -0.37
C LEU A 191 -24.41 5.97 -0.96
#